data_914d76e9683ef7d9fb48d5bbe3dc5c63
#
_entry.id   914d76e9683ef7d9fb48d5bbe3dc5c63
#
_cell.length_a   1.000
_cell.length_b   1.000
_cell.length_c   1.000
_cell.angle_alpha   90.00
_cell.angle_beta   90.00
_cell.angle_gamma   90.00
#
_symmetry.space_group_name_H-M   'P 1'
#
loop_
_entity.id
_entity.type
_entity.pdbx_description
1 polymer ?
#
loop_
_entity_poly.entity_id
_entity_poly.type
_entity_poly.pdbx_seq_one_letter_code
_entity_poly.pdbx_strand_id
1 'polypeptide(L)'
;MNRSFCVAPMMRRTDRHFRYLCGILSKEATLFTEMIHANAINRNRPEAFLDNSNILNPTVLQIGGSCPEELKKATTEANQFNYSEINLNLGCPSSKVQSGNFGAILMKDVNLVKKCLSEMMKVAKNEVSVKIRLGVDDFNIKEELDSFVENLSAIGINTFYVHARIALLKGLDPKQNRTIPPLNYERVLKLKKDFNHLNIIINGGIDNFLSAKHEFKNLDGIMIGRAAYEF
;
A
#
# COMPACT_ATOMS: atom_id res chain seq x y z
N MET A 1 -1.72 7.25 13.94
CA MET A 1 -1.93 5.78 13.90
C MET A 1 -0.62 5.07 14.15
N ASN A 2 -0.60 3.96 14.91
CA ASN A 2 0.61 3.15 15.13
C ASN A 2 0.87 2.27 13.88
N ARG A 3 2.03 2.38 13.25
CA ARG A 3 2.42 1.59 12.06
C ARG A 3 3.58 0.64 12.32
N SER A 4 3.97 0.47 13.59
CA SER A 4 5.11 -0.39 13.96
C SER A 4 4.94 -1.84 13.45
N PHE A 5 3.68 -2.33 13.42
CA PHE A 5 3.33 -3.63 12.86
C PHE A 5 2.08 -3.53 11.97
N CYS A 6 2.23 -3.88 10.69
CA CYS A 6 1.16 -3.85 9.71
C CYS A 6 0.98 -5.21 9.04
N VAL A 7 -0.27 -5.56 8.74
CA VAL A 7 -0.62 -6.71 7.88
C VAL A 7 -0.93 -6.21 6.48
N ALA A 8 -0.18 -6.71 5.50
CA ALA A 8 -0.24 -6.24 4.11
C ALA A 8 -1.58 -6.56 3.42
N PRO A 9 -2.02 -5.73 2.46
CA PRO A 9 -3.18 -6.03 1.62
C PRO A 9 -2.92 -7.29 0.76
N MET A 10 -3.79 -8.28 0.86
CA MET A 10 -3.68 -9.55 0.14
C MET A 10 -5.05 -9.97 -0.42
N MET A 11 -5.16 -10.00 -1.75
CA MET A 11 -6.38 -10.44 -2.45
C MET A 11 -6.80 -11.85 -2.02
N ARG A 12 -8.09 -12.02 -1.71
CA ARG A 12 -8.71 -13.27 -1.22
C ARG A 12 -8.14 -13.77 0.11
N ARG A 13 -7.52 -12.87 0.90
CA ARG A 13 -6.90 -13.19 2.18
C ARG A 13 -7.28 -12.19 3.27
N THR A 14 -7.03 -10.91 3.05
CA THR A 14 -7.29 -9.88 4.06
C THR A 14 -8.72 -9.33 3.98
N ASP A 15 -9.68 -10.24 3.85
CA ASP A 15 -11.10 -9.96 3.96
C ASP A 15 -11.50 -9.57 5.40
N ARG A 16 -12.77 -9.25 5.61
CA ARG A 16 -13.26 -8.84 6.94
C ARG A 16 -13.08 -9.92 8.01
N HIS A 17 -13.19 -11.21 7.63
CA HIS A 17 -13.10 -12.32 8.59
C HIS A 17 -11.67 -12.51 9.08
N PHE A 18 -10.71 -12.45 8.15
CA PHE A 18 -9.30 -12.50 8.51
C PHE A 18 -8.88 -11.28 9.34
N ARG A 19 -9.33 -10.08 8.99
CA ARG A 19 -9.04 -8.87 9.79
C ARG A 19 -9.64 -8.98 11.19
N TYR A 20 -10.85 -9.52 11.33
CA TYR A 20 -11.45 -9.79 12.63
C TYR A 20 -10.61 -10.77 13.47
N LEU A 21 -10.16 -11.89 12.87
CA LEU A 21 -9.25 -12.84 13.52
C LEU A 21 -7.95 -12.16 13.97
N CYS A 22 -7.31 -11.37 13.09
CA CYS A 22 -6.12 -10.61 13.44
C CYS A 22 -6.36 -9.67 14.63
N GLY A 23 -7.52 -9.05 14.69
CA GLY A 23 -7.92 -8.16 15.80
C GLY A 23 -8.09 -8.89 17.15
N ILE A 24 -8.48 -10.16 17.12
CA ILE A 24 -8.50 -11.00 18.32
C ILE A 24 -7.07 -11.32 18.78
N LEU A 25 -6.18 -11.64 17.84
CA LEU A 25 -4.80 -12.04 18.13
C LEU A 25 -3.90 -10.87 18.55
N SER A 26 -4.12 -9.69 18.00
CA SER A 26 -3.33 -8.50 18.31
C SER A 26 -4.15 -7.22 18.14
N LYS A 27 -4.31 -6.45 19.21
CA LYS A 27 -4.98 -5.15 19.18
C LYS A 27 -4.09 -4.03 18.61
N GLU A 28 -2.79 -4.25 18.50
CA GLU A 28 -1.79 -3.26 18.07
C GLU A 28 -1.52 -3.28 16.57
N ALA A 29 -1.94 -4.36 15.89
CA ALA A 29 -1.69 -4.50 14.46
C ALA A 29 -2.53 -3.50 13.63
N THR A 30 -1.88 -2.79 12.72
CA THR A 30 -2.56 -2.05 11.65
C THR A 30 -2.91 -3.01 10.52
N LEU A 31 -4.19 -3.11 10.20
CA LEU A 31 -4.71 -4.06 9.23
C LEU A 31 -5.03 -3.39 7.90
N PHE A 32 -4.73 -4.04 6.80
CA PHE A 32 -5.13 -3.58 5.47
C PHE A 32 -6.31 -4.40 4.95
N THR A 33 -7.21 -3.74 4.22
CA THR A 33 -8.18 -4.45 3.40
C THR A 33 -7.50 -5.16 2.23
N GLU A 34 -8.23 -5.98 1.50
CA GLU A 34 -7.85 -6.30 0.12
C GLU A 34 -7.82 -5.01 -0.71
N MET A 35 -7.14 -5.03 -1.87
CA MET A 35 -7.24 -3.94 -2.82
C MET A 35 -8.63 -3.92 -3.47
N ILE A 36 -9.39 -2.86 -3.25
CA ILE A 36 -10.72 -2.65 -3.83
C ILE A 36 -10.60 -1.63 -4.96
N HIS A 37 -11.10 -1.95 -6.13
CA HIS A 37 -11.06 -1.02 -7.26
C HIS A 37 -12.08 0.13 -7.05
N ALA A 38 -11.68 1.36 -7.35
CA ALA A 38 -12.53 2.55 -7.18
C ALA A 38 -13.92 2.39 -7.82
N ASN A 39 -13.98 1.82 -9.04
CA ASN A 39 -15.24 1.56 -9.72
C ASN A 39 -16.13 0.54 -9.03
N ALA A 40 -15.57 -0.42 -8.29
CA ALA A 40 -16.38 -1.36 -7.51
C ALA A 40 -17.10 -0.65 -6.37
N ILE A 41 -16.42 0.29 -5.72
CA ILE A 41 -17.01 1.15 -4.70
C ILE A 41 -18.10 2.05 -5.30
N ASN A 42 -17.81 2.69 -6.44
CA ASN A 42 -18.67 3.71 -7.04
C ASN A 42 -19.96 3.18 -7.68
N ARG A 43 -19.97 1.91 -8.14
CA ARG A 43 -21.09 1.33 -8.94
C ARG A 43 -22.02 0.44 -8.15
N ASN A 44 -21.60 -0.06 -7.01
CA ASN A 44 -22.35 -1.03 -6.21
C ASN A 44 -22.72 -0.43 -4.86
N ARG A 45 -23.32 -1.25 -4.02
CA ARG A 45 -23.55 -0.90 -2.62
C ARG A 45 -22.19 -0.81 -1.91
N PRO A 46 -21.71 0.38 -1.50
CA PRO A 46 -20.40 0.53 -0.86
C PRO A 46 -20.24 -0.38 0.36
N GLU A 47 -21.31 -0.61 1.11
CA GLU A 47 -21.32 -1.45 2.31
C GLU A 47 -20.84 -2.88 2.04
N ALA A 48 -21.13 -3.43 0.85
CA ALA A 48 -20.71 -4.78 0.49
C ALA A 48 -19.18 -4.93 0.44
N PHE A 49 -18.47 -3.84 0.18
CA PHE A 49 -17.01 -3.81 0.05
C PHE A 49 -16.31 -3.14 1.23
N LEU A 50 -16.98 -2.14 1.85
CA LEU A 50 -16.38 -1.24 2.82
C LEU A 50 -16.79 -1.52 4.27
N ASP A 51 -17.64 -2.52 4.52
CA ASP A 51 -18.03 -2.84 5.89
C ASP A 51 -16.80 -3.24 6.74
N ASN A 52 -16.55 -2.45 7.76
CA ASN A 52 -15.44 -2.59 8.71
C ASN A 52 -15.95 -2.46 10.17
N SER A 53 -17.26 -2.60 10.39
CA SER A 53 -17.94 -2.28 11.65
C SER A 53 -17.45 -3.11 12.84
N ASN A 54 -17.06 -4.36 12.61
CA ASN A 54 -16.63 -5.30 13.67
C ASN A 54 -15.12 -5.37 13.88
N ILE A 55 -14.36 -4.46 13.23
CA ILE A 55 -12.90 -4.43 13.32
C ILE A 55 -12.51 -3.31 14.29
N LEU A 56 -11.88 -3.67 15.41
CA LEU A 56 -11.42 -2.71 16.42
C LEU A 56 -10.04 -2.14 16.13
N ASN A 57 -9.26 -2.84 15.32
CA ASN A 57 -7.91 -2.41 14.94
C ASN A 57 -7.93 -1.21 13.99
N PRO A 58 -6.89 -0.36 14.03
CA PRO A 58 -6.65 0.59 12.97
C PRO A 58 -6.64 -0.12 11.62
N THR A 59 -7.56 0.23 10.73
CA THR A 59 -7.69 -0.41 9.43
C THR A 59 -7.48 0.58 8.31
N VAL A 60 -6.65 0.21 7.35
CA VAL A 60 -6.33 0.97 6.15
C VAL A 60 -7.13 0.40 4.98
N LEU A 61 -7.93 1.24 4.34
CA LEU A 61 -8.59 0.88 3.09
C LEU A 61 -7.61 1.03 1.93
N GLN A 62 -7.31 -0.06 1.21
CA GLN A 62 -6.52 0.05 0.00
C GLN A 62 -7.40 0.12 -1.25
N ILE A 63 -7.24 1.21 -2.02
CA ILE A 63 -7.96 1.45 -3.27
C ILE A 63 -7.00 1.27 -4.46
N GLY A 64 -7.51 0.64 -5.52
CA GLY A 64 -6.87 0.58 -6.84
C GLY A 64 -7.65 1.41 -7.85
N GLY A 65 -6.95 2.12 -8.72
CA GLY A 65 -7.54 2.94 -9.78
C GLY A 65 -6.53 3.92 -10.35
N SER A 66 -6.88 4.57 -11.46
CA SER A 66 -6.04 5.56 -12.14
C SER A 66 -6.82 6.78 -12.66
N CYS A 67 -8.14 6.80 -12.46
CA CYS A 67 -8.96 7.95 -12.78
C CYS A 67 -9.13 8.84 -11.55
N PRO A 68 -8.66 10.11 -11.57
CA PRO A 68 -8.73 11.01 -10.41
C PRO A 68 -10.14 11.18 -9.87
N GLU A 69 -11.13 11.38 -10.75
CA GLU A 69 -12.53 11.59 -10.34
C GLU A 69 -13.17 10.33 -9.71
N GLU A 70 -12.84 9.14 -10.25
CA GLU A 70 -13.31 7.88 -9.67
C GLU A 70 -12.69 7.62 -8.29
N LEU A 71 -11.40 7.92 -8.12
CA LEU A 71 -10.71 7.81 -6.84
C LEU A 71 -11.24 8.81 -5.82
N LYS A 72 -11.52 10.06 -6.22
CA LYS A 72 -12.17 11.06 -5.40
C LYS A 72 -13.52 10.56 -4.89
N LYS A 73 -14.39 10.09 -5.80
CA LYS A 73 -15.72 9.55 -5.44
C LYS A 73 -15.60 8.37 -4.48
N ALA A 74 -14.72 7.39 -4.78
CA ALA A 74 -14.51 6.24 -3.90
C ALA A 74 -13.98 6.65 -2.52
N THR A 75 -13.13 7.66 -2.45
CA THR A 75 -12.63 8.24 -1.19
C THR A 75 -13.76 8.92 -0.40
N THR A 76 -14.65 9.64 -1.09
CA THR A 76 -15.83 10.27 -0.48
C THR A 76 -16.75 9.21 0.15
N GLU A 77 -17.03 8.12 -0.57
CA GLU A 77 -17.81 7.00 -0.04
C GLU A 77 -17.13 6.34 1.17
N ALA A 78 -15.81 6.15 1.11
CA ALA A 78 -15.03 5.54 2.18
C ALA A 78 -15.08 6.34 3.50
N ASN A 79 -15.30 7.65 3.44
CA ASN A 79 -15.43 8.51 4.62
C ASN A 79 -16.64 8.18 5.53
N GLN A 80 -17.58 7.38 5.05
CA GLN A 80 -18.74 6.92 5.82
C GLN A 80 -18.42 5.69 6.67
N PHE A 81 -17.24 5.08 6.46
CA PHE A 81 -16.81 3.86 7.13
C PHE A 81 -15.62 4.16 8.06
N ASN A 82 -15.44 3.30 9.06
CA ASN A 82 -14.41 3.48 10.09
C ASN A 82 -13.03 3.01 9.62
N TYR A 83 -12.44 3.72 8.67
CA TYR A 83 -11.05 3.51 8.24
C TYR A 83 -10.13 4.57 8.83
N SER A 84 -8.98 4.16 9.31
CA SER A 84 -7.98 5.06 9.90
C SER A 84 -7.12 5.76 8.85
N GLU A 85 -7.05 5.19 7.64
CA GLU A 85 -6.22 5.68 6.52
C GLU A 85 -6.77 5.15 5.20
N ILE A 86 -6.58 5.90 4.12
CA ILE A 86 -6.88 5.46 2.75
C ILE A 86 -5.56 5.34 1.98
N ASN A 87 -5.32 4.19 1.38
CA ASN A 87 -4.07 3.86 0.70
C ASN A 87 -4.28 3.64 -0.80
N LEU A 88 -3.51 4.31 -1.64
CA LEU A 88 -3.50 4.04 -3.08
C LEU A 88 -2.50 2.93 -3.40
N ASN A 89 -2.96 1.92 -4.15
CA ASN A 89 -2.08 0.85 -4.62
C ASN A 89 -1.26 1.28 -5.83
N LEU A 90 0.05 1.35 -5.66
CA LEU A 90 1.04 1.64 -6.71
C LEU A 90 2.08 0.50 -6.83
N GLY A 91 1.75 -0.70 -6.34
CA GLY A 91 2.73 -1.79 -6.27
C GLY A 91 2.29 -3.15 -6.85
N CYS A 92 1.03 -3.31 -7.25
CA CYS A 92 0.52 -4.56 -7.78
C CYS A 92 0.93 -4.76 -9.24
N PRO A 93 1.69 -5.85 -9.60
CA PRO A 93 2.17 -6.09 -10.95
C PRO A 93 1.27 -7.02 -11.77
N SER A 94 0.05 -7.37 -11.31
CA SER A 94 -0.77 -8.37 -12.01
C SER A 94 -1.24 -7.89 -13.38
N SER A 95 -1.31 -8.79 -14.36
CA SER A 95 -1.75 -8.48 -15.72
C SER A 95 -3.15 -7.86 -15.76
N LYS A 96 -4.07 -8.35 -14.92
CA LYS A 96 -5.42 -7.80 -14.78
C LYS A 96 -5.41 -6.35 -14.28
N VAL A 97 -4.46 -6.01 -13.40
CA VAL A 97 -4.27 -4.66 -12.87
C VAL A 97 -3.63 -3.76 -13.94
N GLN A 98 -2.64 -4.29 -14.67
CA GLN A 98 -2.01 -3.58 -15.78
C GLN A 98 -2.99 -3.25 -16.90
N SER A 99 -3.84 -4.22 -17.31
CA SER A 99 -4.87 -3.96 -18.34
C SER A 99 -5.89 -2.90 -17.91
N GLY A 100 -6.10 -2.73 -16.61
CA GLY A 100 -6.89 -1.64 -16.04
C GLY A 100 -6.09 -0.33 -15.82
N ASN A 101 -4.85 -0.28 -16.25
CA ASN A 101 -3.92 0.85 -16.13
C ASN A 101 -3.76 1.38 -14.69
N PHE A 102 -3.71 0.49 -13.68
CA PHE A 102 -3.48 0.87 -12.28
C PHE A 102 -2.46 -0.07 -11.60
N GLY A 103 -2.14 0.17 -10.32
CA GLY A 103 -1.12 -0.58 -9.60
C GLY A 103 0.31 -0.16 -9.96
N ALA A 104 1.24 -1.13 -10.10
CA ALA A 104 2.67 -0.83 -10.27
C ALA A 104 3.00 -0.02 -11.53
N ILE A 105 2.24 -0.20 -12.61
CA ILE A 105 2.46 0.53 -13.87
C ILE A 105 2.35 2.06 -13.67
N LEU A 106 1.55 2.53 -12.70
CA LEU A 106 1.40 3.95 -12.40
C LEU A 106 2.69 4.61 -11.91
N MET A 107 3.65 3.85 -11.39
CA MET A 107 4.93 4.43 -11.01
C MET A 107 5.68 5.04 -12.21
N LYS A 108 5.32 4.67 -13.45
CA LYS A 108 5.88 5.25 -14.67
C LYS A 108 5.29 6.62 -15.05
N ASP A 109 4.19 7.04 -14.39
CA ASP A 109 3.52 8.32 -14.64
C ASP A 109 3.24 9.06 -13.32
N VAL A 110 4.27 9.70 -12.79
CA VAL A 110 4.18 10.46 -11.55
C VAL A 110 3.16 11.59 -11.61
N ASN A 111 2.96 12.19 -12.77
CA ASN A 111 2.00 13.30 -12.94
C ASN A 111 0.56 12.82 -12.82
N LEU A 112 0.23 11.66 -13.37
CA LEU A 112 -1.09 11.03 -13.18
C LEU A 112 -1.29 10.64 -11.72
N VAL A 113 -0.28 10.05 -11.08
CA VAL A 113 -0.35 9.68 -9.65
C VAL A 113 -0.59 10.91 -8.78
N LYS A 114 0.11 12.02 -9.03
CA LYS A 114 -0.10 13.29 -8.32
C LYS A 114 -1.53 13.79 -8.46
N LYS A 115 -2.09 13.76 -9.67
CA LYS A 115 -3.50 14.15 -9.90
C LYS A 115 -4.47 13.26 -9.11
N CYS A 116 -4.28 11.94 -9.18
CA CYS A 116 -5.08 10.98 -8.42
C CYS A 116 -5.05 11.26 -6.91
N LEU A 117 -3.86 11.37 -6.34
CA LEU A 117 -3.68 11.60 -4.91
C LEU A 117 -4.21 12.97 -4.48
N SER A 118 -4.01 14.02 -5.28
CA SER A 118 -4.56 15.35 -4.99
C SER A 118 -6.07 15.34 -4.93
N GLU A 119 -6.76 14.64 -5.84
CA GLU A 119 -8.22 14.52 -5.79
C GLU A 119 -8.72 13.69 -4.59
N MET A 120 -7.99 12.63 -4.22
CA MET A 120 -8.29 11.86 -3.01
C MET A 120 -8.15 12.73 -1.75
N MET A 121 -7.03 13.45 -1.62
CA MET A 121 -6.73 14.30 -0.45
C MET A 121 -7.72 15.45 -0.27
N LYS A 122 -8.30 15.99 -1.35
CA LYS A 122 -9.32 17.06 -1.26
C LYS A 122 -10.56 16.64 -0.45
N VAL A 123 -10.87 15.35 -0.44
CA VAL A 123 -12.10 14.82 0.17
C VAL A 123 -11.87 13.86 1.32
N ALA A 124 -10.67 13.33 1.46
CA ALA A 124 -10.34 12.39 2.53
C ALA A 124 -10.45 13.03 3.91
N LYS A 125 -11.15 12.38 4.85
CA LYS A 125 -11.19 12.76 6.26
C LYS A 125 -9.96 12.33 7.05
N ASN A 126 -9.30 11.27 6.56
CA ASN A 126 -8.12 10.68 7.17
C ASN A 126 -6.94 10.76 6.23
N GLU A 127 -5.76 10.39 6.72
CA GLU A 127 -4.53 10.40 5.94
C GLU A 127 -4.65 9.58 4.65
N VAL A 128 -4.07 10.11 3.56
CA VAL A 128 -3.89 9.39 2.30
C VAL A 128 -2.43 8.98 2.19
N SER A 129 -2.21 7.70 1.95
CA SER A 129 -0.89 7.08 1.83
C SER A 129 -0.73 6.29 0.53
N VAL A 130 0.46 5.79 0.26
CA VAL A 130 0.73 4.97 -0.92
C VAL A 130 1.45 3.67 -0.57
N LYS A 131 1.17 2.61 -1.33
CA LYS A 131 1.96 1.37 -1.27
C LYS A 131 2.66 1.14 -2.60
N ILE A 132 3.99 1.22 -2.58
CA ILE A 132 4.86 1.23 -3.75
C ILE A 132 5.79 0.02 -3.81
N ARG A 133 6.50 -0.12 -4.91
CA ARG A 133 7.70 -0.94 -5.11
C ARG A 133 8.94 -0.05 -5.16
N LEU A 134 10.12 -0.65 -5.24
CA LEU A 134 11.37 0.11 -5.49
C LEU A 134 11.43 0.71 -6.89
N GLY A 135 10.63 0.20 -7.80
CA GLY A 135 10.56 0.61 -9.18
C GLY A 135 9.80 -0.41 -10.02
N VAL A 136 9.75 -0.18 -11.33
CA VAL A 136 9.03 -0.99 -12.31
C VAL A 136 9.94 -1.24 -13.51
N ASP A 137 10.08 -2.52 -13.91
CA ASP A 137 10.89 -2.97 -15.05
C ASP A 137 12.35 -2.45 -14.96
N ASP A 138 12.78 -1.60 -15.90
CA ASP A 138 14.09 -0.98 -16.04
C ASP A 138 14.31 0.31 -15.24
N PHE A 139 13.41 0.61 -14.32
CA PHE A 139 13.45 1.80 -13.46
C PHE A 139 14.80 1.94 -12.74
N ASN A 140 15.43 3.10 -12.85
CA ASN A 140 16.63 3.41 -12.06
C ASN A 140 16.24 3.65 -10.59
N ILE A 141 16.37 2.60 -9.77
CA ILE A 141 15.96 2.64 -8.37
C ILE A 141 16.74 3.65 -7.49
N LYS A 142 17.83 4.24 -7.99
CA LYS A 142 18.56 5.27 -7.24
C LYS A 142 17.96 6.66 -7.44
N GLU A 143 17.69 7.01 -8.68
CA GLU A 143 17.29 8.36 -9.06
C GLU A 143 15.78 8.49 -9.20
N GLU A 144 15.15 7.54 -9.90
CA GLU A 144 13.73 7.64 -10.20
C GLU A 144 12.86 7.35 -8.98
N LEU A 145 13.27 6.45 -8.05
CA LEU A 145 12.54 6.23 -6.82
C LEU A 145 12.59 7.47 -5.92
N ASP A 146 13.75 8.11 -5.78
CA ASP A 146 13.88 9.32 -4.97
C ASP A 146 13.06 10.45 -5.57
N SER A 147 13.15 10.68 -6.88
CA SER A 147 12.33 11.66 -7.58
C SER A 147 10.82 11.37 -7.44
N PHE A 148 10.42 10.10 -7.52
CA PHE A 148 9.02 9.70 -7.35
C PHE A 148 8.52 10.04 -5.93
N VAL A 149 9.28 9.67 -4.90
CA VAL A 149 8.93 9.94 -3.49
C VAL A 149 8.91 11.44 -3.23
N GLU A 150 9.91 12.19 -3.70
CA GLU A 150 9.99 13.64 -3.56
C GLU A 150 8.75 14.33 -4.18
N ASN A 151 8.38 13.95 -5.40
CA ASN A 151 7.20 14.47 -6.07
C ASN A 151 5.90 14.23 -5.30
N LEU A 152 5.74 13.05 -4.69
CA LEU A 152 4.55 12.74 -3.91
C LEU A 152 4.59 13.41 -2.53
N SER A 153 5.74 13.51 -1.90
CA SER A 153 5.92 14.26 -0.66
C SER A 153 5.60 15.74 -0.83
N ALA A 154 6.01 16.34 -1.95
CA ALA A 154 5.75 17.74 -2.27
C ALA A 154 4.26 18.09 -2.37
N ILE A 155 3.38 17.12 -2.65
CA ILE A 155 1.92 17.32 -2.63
C ILE A 155 1.27 16.92 -1.29
N GLY A 156 2.05 16.52 -0.27
CA GLY A 156 1.55 16.21 1.07
C GLY A 156 1.43 14.73 1.42
N ILE A 157 1.91 13.81 0.61
CA ILE A 157 1.97 12.38 0.98
C ILE A 157 3.14 12.16 1.94
N ASN A 158 2.82 11.73 3.17
CA ASN A 158 3.81 11.56 4.24
C ASN A 158 4.10 10.10 4.58
N THR A 159 3.29 9.15 4.10
CA THR A 159 3.41 7.72 4.47
C THR A 159 3.53 6.82 3.24
N PHE A 160 4.61 6.04 3.22
CA PHE A 160 4.97 5.13 2.13
C PHE A 160 5.17 3.72 2.66
N TYR A 161 4.40 2.76 2.17
CA TYR A 161 4.61 1.32 2.39
C TYR A 161 5.42 0.78 1.22
N VAL A 162 6.67 0.43 1.47
CA VAL A 162 7.64 0.10 0.41
C VAL A 162 7.90 -1.39 0.36
N HIS A 163 7.44 -2.07 -0.70
CA HIS A 163 7.86 -3.44 -0.96
C HIS A 163 9.29 -3.44 -1.55
N ALA A 164 10.23 -4.02 -0.83
CA ALA A 164 11.67 -3.99 -1.12
C ALA A 164 12.10 -4.79 -2.36
N ARG A 165 11.29 -4.78 -3.42
CA ARG A 165 11.57 -5.41 -4.74
C ARG A 165 11.09 -4.50 -5.86
N ILE A 166 11.72 -4.60 -7.03
CA ILE A 166 11.19 -4.07 -8.29
C ILE A 166 9.97 -4.89 -8.71
N ALA A 167 9.03 -4.29 -9.42
CA ALA A 167 7.96 -4.99 -10.12
C ALA A 167 8.36 -5.22 -11.58
N LEU A 168 8.34 -6.45 -12.04
CA LEU A 168 8.48 -6.79 -13.45
C LEU A 168 7.08 -6.99 -14.05
N LEU A 169 6.69 -6.13 -14.98
CA LEU A 169 5.35 -6.12 -15.56
C LEU A 169 5.17 -7.21 -16.60
N LYS A 170 6.25 -7.65 -17.24
CA LYS A 170 6.26 -8.71 -18.26
C LYS A 170 7.04 -9.93 -17.77
N GLY A 171 6.61 -11.10 -18.20
CA GLY A 171 7.36 -12.35 -17.97
C GLY A 171 7.17 -12.99 -16.59
N LEU A 172 6.62 -12.29 -15.60
CA LEU A 172 6.38 -12.84 -14.26
C LEU A 172 4.94 -12.66 -13.83
N ASP A 173 4.37 -13.68 -13.22
CA ASP A 173 3.11 -13.59 -12.52
C ASP A 173 3.24 -12.84 -11.17
N PRO A 174 2.13 -12.50 -10.49
CA PRO A 174 2.20 -11.80 -9.21
C PRO A 174 2.87 -12.61 -8.08
N LYS A 175 2.87 -13.95 -8.13
CA LYS A 175 3.55 -14.80 -7.15
C LYS A 175 5.05 -14.75 -7.39
N GLN A 176 5.48 -14.90 -8.63
CA GLN A 176 6.87 -14.79 -9.05
C GLN A 176 7.46 -13.40 -8.76
N ASN A 177 6.69 -12.33 -8.97
CA ASN A 177 7.07 -10.95 -8.62
C ASN A 177 7.29 -10.72 -7.11
N ARG A 178 6.93 -11.68 -6.26
CA ARG A 178 7.20 -11.62 -4.81
C ARG A 178 8.38 -12.49 -4.39
N THR A 179 8.98 -13.23 -5.32
CA THR A 179 10.05 -14.18 -5.02
C THR A 179 11.28 -14.00 -5.90
N ILE A 180 11.12 -13.81 -7.21
CA ILE A 180 12.22 -13.77 -8.19
C ILE A 180 13.01 -12.46 -8.16
N PRO A 181 12.39 -11.25 -8.27
CA PRO A 181 13.18 -10.03 -8.15
C PRO A 181 13.87 -9.99 -6.79
N PRO A 182 15.15 -9.63 -6.69
CA PRO A 182 15.88 -9.65 -5.43
C PRO A 182 15.31 -8.62 -4.44
N LEU A 183 15.37 -8.95 -3.15
CA LEU A 183 15.13 -8.00 -2.07
C LEU A 183 16.27 -6.99 -1.99
N ASN A 184 15.93 -5.72 -1.80
CA ASN A 184 16.91 -4.66 -1.57
C ASN A 184 16.47 -3.81 -0.37
N TYR A 185 16.73 -4.31 0.82
CA TYR A 185 16.40 -3.63 2.07
C TYR A 185 17.27 -2.39 2.28
N GLU A 186 18.54 -2.44 1.86
CA GLU A 186 19.46 -1.30 1.94
C GLU A 186 18.89 -0.07 1.21
N ARG A 187 18.23 -0.29 0.07
CA ARG A 187 17.59 0.80 -0.67
C ARG A 187 16.45 1.44 0.11
N VAL A 188 15.67 0.64 0.88
CA VAL A 188 14.59 1.17 1.73
C VAL A 188 15.17 1.95 2.92
N LEU A 189 16.23 1.42 3.54
CA LEU A 189 16.94 2.11 4.64
C LEU A 189 17.54 3.44 4.16
N LYS A 190 18.14 3.44 2.95
CA LYS A 190 18.64 4.68 2.34
C LYS A 190 17.51 5.67 2.08
N LEU A 191 16.36 5.23 1.56
CA LEU A 191 15.20 6.09 1.34
C LEU A 191 14.77 6.80 2.63
N LYS A 192 14.70 6.07 3.75
CA LYS A 192 14.38 6.66 5.06
C LYS A 192 15.43 7.67 5.51
N LYS A 193 16.71 7.41 5.25
CA LYS A 193 17.79 8.34 5.59
C LYS A 193 17.69 9.65 4.81
N ASP A 194 17.39 9.54 3.51
CA ASP A 194 17.30 10.70 2.60
C ASP A 194 16.00 11.50 2.84
N PHE A 195 14.91 10.81 3.21
CA PHE A 195 13.60 11.40 3.51
C PHE A 195 13.20 11.12 4.97
N ASN A 196 13.99 11.60 5.92
CA ASN A 196 13.86 11.31 7.35
C ASN A 196 12.53 11.79 7.97
N HIS A 197 11.89 12.78 7.36
CA HIS A 197 10.60 13.34 7.77
C HIS A 197 9.40 12.49 7.33
N LEU A 198 9.58 11.56 6.39
CA LEU A 198 8.51 10.69 5.90
C LEU A 198 8.40 9.40 6.74
N ASN A 199 7.19 8.87 6.84
CA ASN A 199 6.94 7.54 7.40
C ASN A 199 7.22 6.49 6.33
N ILE A 200 8.27 5.70 6.53
CA ILE A 200 8.66 4.61 5.62
C ILE A 200 8.45 3.26 6.32
N ILE A 201 7.48 2.49 5.84
CA ILE A 201 7.14 1.16 6.35
C ILE A 201 7.64 0.11 5.37
N ILE A 202 8.51 -0.78 5.84
CA ILE A 202 9.11 -1.82 4.99
C ILE A 202 8.20 -3.02 4.83
N ASN A 203 8.20 -3.58 3.61
CA ASN A 203 7.50 -4.81 3.27
C ASN A 203 8.34 -5.67 2.31
N GLY A 204 8.11 -6.97 2.29
CA GLY A 204 8.70 -7.92 1.35
C GLY A 204 9.67 -8.91 2.00
N GLY A 205 9.39 -10.21 1.87
CA GLY A 205 10.23 -11.30 2.38
C GLY A 205 10.32 -11.44 3.89
N ILE A 206 9.62 -10.61 4.65
CA ILE A 206 9.64 -10.63 6.12
C ILE A 206 8.68 -11.73 6.61
N ASP A 207 9.21 -12.67 7.35
CA ASP A 207 8.49 -13.80 7.95
C ASP A 207 8.55 -13.83 9.49
N ASN A 208 9.52 -13.13 10.09
CA ASN A 208 9.66 -13.01 11.53
C ASN A 208 9.67 -11.54 11.95
N PHE A 209 8.67 -11.14 12.74
CA PHE A 209 8.52 -9.76 13.19
C PHE A 209 9.62 -9.31 14.16
N LEU A 210 10.03 -10.18 15.09
CA LEU A 210 11.02 -9.81 16.10
C LEU A 210 12.40 -9.55 15.49
N SER A 211 12.82 -10.44 14.58
CA SER A 211 14.07 -10.26 13.83
C SER A 211 14.03 -9.00 12.98
N ALA A 212 12.93 -8.79 12.24
CA ALA A 212 12.74 -7.61 11.42
C ALA A 212 12.71 -6.31 12.25
N LYS A 213 12.10 -6.32 13.43
CA LYS A 213 12.07 -5.16 14.33
C LYS A 213 13.47 -4.72 14.77
N HIS A 214 14.35 -5.67 14.98
CA HIS A 214 15.75 -5.38 15.31
C HIS A 214 16.51 -4.86 14.08
N GLU A 215 16.35 -5.52 12.93
CA GLU A 215 17.03 -5.16 11.69
C GLU A 215 16.59 -3.80 11.14
N PHE A 216 15.29 -3.49 11.19
CA PHE A 216 14.69 -2.29 10.61
C PHE A 216 14.28 -1.24 11.65
N LYS A 217 14.97 -1.18 12.80
CA LYS A 217 14.67 -0.27 13.91
C LYS A 217 14.66 1.22 13.56
N ASN A 218 15.31 1.59 12.46
CA ASN A 218 15.37 2.98 11.97
C ASN A 218 14.22 3.33 11.00
N LEU A 219 13.35 2.38 10.67
CA LEU A 219 12.15 2.58 9.88
C LEU A 219 10.93 2.81 10.79
N ASP A 220 9.88 3.39 10.23
CA ASP A 220 8.69 3.76 11.01
C ASP A 220 7.70 2.58 11.19
N GLY A 221 7.98 1.44 10.57
CA GLY A 221 7.19 0.24 10.74
C GLY A 221 7.56 -0.90 9.80
N ILE A 222 6.94 -2.04 10.09
CA ILE A 222 7.16 -3.30 9.38
C ILE A 222 5.81 -3.83 8.92
N MET A 223 5.74 -4.18 7.64
CA MET A 223 4.55 -4.78 7.06
C MET A 223 4.82 -6.23 6.66
N ILE A 224 4.11 -7.16 7.27
CA ILE A 224 4.16 -8.60 6.97
C ILE A 224 3.02 -8.97 6.02
N GLY A 225 3.33 -9.79 5.02
CA GLY A 225 2.34 -10.33 4.09
C GLY A 225 2.00 -11.78 4.40
N ARG A 226 2.49 -12.69 3.57
CA ARG A 226 2.16 -14.12 3.59
C ARG A 226 2.37 -14.78 4.95
N ALA A 227 3.42 -14.43 5.67
CA ALA A 227 3.69 -14.99 6.99
C ALA A 227 2.55 -14.73 8.01
N ALA A 228 1.81 -13.63 7.88
CA ALA A 228 0.65 -13.37 8.73
C ALA A 228 -0.57 -14.27 8.40
N TYR A 229 -0.53 -15.02 7.30
CA TYR A 229 -1.65 -15.85 6.84
C TYR A 229 -1.31 -17.35 6.75
N GLU A 230 -0.06 -17.67 6.46
CA GLU A 230 0.40 -19.02 6.12
C GLU A 230 1.08 -19.76 7.31
N PHE A 231 1.34 -19.03 8.43
CA PHE A 231 2.01 -19.57 9.64
C PHE A 231 1.19 -19.32 10.89
#